data_96d90413fdb29f52d26e8030622fb047
#
_entry.id   96d90413fdb29f52d26e8030622fb047
#
_cell.length_a   1.000
_cell.length_b   1.000
_cell.length_c   1.000
_cell.angle_alpha   90.00
_cell.angle_beta   90.00
_cell.angle_gamma   90.00
#
_symmetry.space_group_name_H-M   'P 1'
#
loop_
_entity.id
_entity.type
_entity.pdbx_description
1 polymer ?
#
loop_
_entity_poly.entity_id
_entity_poly.type
_entity_poly.pdbx_seq_one_letter_code
_entity_poly.pdbx_strand_id
1 'polypeptide(L)'
;MAVATKMEEVQRQNLRAIVRGAYDIQKLRIQMGNRIVGNFKVKMGQEPGKKEDEIDAEGKMILSEIRRDFAKITDGFTKMPTVRKFKGQGVISEYTELVLVAEYIELERSEESHFKRMGKVVEDHPLWGAFLKDVKGCGAAMAGVILSEIDITKARYVSSLWK
;
A
#
# COMPACT_ATOMS: atom_id res chain seq x y z
N MET A 1 -33.49 18.52 6.06
CA MET A 1 -32.76 18.16 4.83
C MET A 1 -31.36 18.76 4.76
N ALA A 2 -31.14 20.07 4.92
CA ALA A 2 -29.79 20.69 4.79
C ALA A 2 -28.73 20.16 5.76
N VAL A 3 -29.05 19.79 7.00
CA VAL A 3 -28.10 19.28 7.99
C VAL A 3 -27.66 17.84 7.65
N ALA A 4 -28.58 16.97 7.21
CA ALA A 4 -28.26 15.61 6.80
C ALA A 4 -27.32 15.61 5.59
N THR A 5 -27.61 16.41 4.57
CA THR A 5 -26.75 16.55 3.37
C THR A 5 -25.33 17.04 3.70
N LYS A 6 -25.21 17.94 4.69
CA LYS A 6 -23.90 18.44 5.14
C LYS A 6 -23.09 17.37 5.88
N MET A 7 -23.76 16.54 6.70
CA MET A 7 -23.09 15.40 7.37
C MET A 7 -22.62 14.34 6.37
N GLU A 8 -23.42 14.00 5.38
CA GLU A 8 -23.05 13.07 4.31
C GLU A 8 -21.84 13.57 3.53
N GLU A 9 -21.77 14.86 3.23
CA GLU A 9 -20.62 15.46 2.54
C GLU A 9 -19.34 15.38 3.38
N VAL A 10 -19.42 15.64 4.69
CA VAL A 10 -18.27 15.50 5.60
C VAL A 10 -17.79 14.05 5.68
N GLN A 11 -18.70 13.08 5.76
CA GLN A 11 -18.36 11.67 5.76
C GLN A 11 -17.68 11.26 4.46
N ARG A 12 -18.17 11.72 3.31
CA ARG A 12 -17.56 11.47 2.01
C ARG A 12 -16.15 12.07 1.91
N GLN A 13 -15.95 13.30 2.40
CA GLN A 13 -14.62 13.94 2.43
C GLN A 13 -13.64 13.17 3.33
N ASN A 14 -14.09 12.70 4.49
CA ASN A 14 -13.27 11.88 5.39
C ASN A 14 -12.89 10.54 4.72
N LEU A 15 -13.85 9.87 4.08
CA LEU A 15 -13.58 8.64 3.34
C LEU A 15 -12.58 8.90 2.20
N ARG A 16 -12.71 10.00 1.48
CA ARG A 16 -11.75 10.41 0.44
C ARG A 16 -10.35 10.58 0.99
N ALA A 17 -10.19 11.21 2.15
CA ALA A 17 -8.89 11.37 2.80
C ALA A 17 -8.28 10.01 3.19
N ILE A 18 -9.09 9.09 3.71
CA ILE A 18 -8.65 7.72 4.06
C ILE A 18 -8.22 6.96 2.81
N VAL A 19 -9.02 6.99 1.74
CA VAL A 19 -8.73 6.31 0.47
C VAL A 19 -7.43 6.84 -0.13
N ARG A 20 -7.30 8.16 -0.29
CA ARG A 20 -6.11 8.78 -0.86
C ARG A 20 -4.87 8.48 -0.02
N GLY A 21 -4.97 8.56 1.31
CA GLY A 21 -3.85 8.21 2.21
C GLY A 21 -3.40 6.75 2.06
N ALA A 22 -4.32 5.80 1.86
CA ALA A 22 -3.96 4.41 1.62
C ALA A 22 -3.18 4.24 0.29
N TYR A 23 -3.62 4.90 -0.78
CA TYR A 23 -2.93 4.85 -2.07
C TYR A 23 -1.61 5.62 -2.09
N ASP A 24 -1.48 6.70 -1.31
CA ASP A 24 -0.20 7.42 -1.17
C ASP A 24 0.86 6.52 -0.50
N ILE A 25 0.49 5.79 0.53
CA ILE A 25 1.40 4.81 1.19
C ILE A 25 1.74 3.67 0.23
N GLN A 26 0.77 3.15 -0.53
CA GLN A 26 1.02 2.15 -1.57
C GLN A 26 2.04 2.63 -2.59
N LYS A 27 1.90 3.87 -3.08
CA LYS A 27 2.84 4.48 -4.02
C LYS A 27 4.24 4.58 -3.42
N LEU A 28 4.37 5.01 -2.17
CA LEU A 28 5.66 5.07 -1.48
C LEU A 28 6.30 3.68 -1.34
N ARG A 29 5.52 2.68 -0.96
CA ARG A 29 6.00 1.29 -0.86
C ARG A 29 6.50 0.76 -2.21
N ILE A 30 5.75 1.01 -3.31
CA ILE A 30 6.16 0.61 -4.66
C ILE A 30 7.48 1.29 -5.05
N GLN A 31 7.60 2.60 -4.82
CA GLN A 31 8.82 3.35 -5.11
C GLN A 31 10.02 2.83 -4.31
N MET A 32 9.83 2.52 -3.02
CA MET A 32 10.88 1.96 -2.18
C MET A 32 11.27 0.56 -2.67
N GLY A 33 10.29 -0.28 -3.00
CA GLY A 33 10.52 -1.62 -3.55
C GLY A 33 11.36 -1.57 -4.84
N ASN A 34 11.05 -0.66 -5.76
CA ASN A 34 11.82 -0.49 -7.00
C ASN A 34 13.27 -0.05 -6.72
N ARG A 35 13.49 0.86 -5.77
CA ARG A 35 14.84 1.28 -5.36
C ARG A 35 15.64 0.12 -4.78
N ILE A 36 15.04 -0.66 -3.90
CA ILE A 36 15.68 -1.83 -3.28
C ILE A 36 16.04 -2.85 -4.36
N VAL A 37 15.10 -3.21 -5.22
CA VAL A 37 15.36 -4.16 -6.31
C VAL A 37 16.50 -3.67 -7.20
N GLY A 38 16.49 -2.39 -7.58
CA GLY A 38 17.58 -1.80 -8.38
C GLY A 38 18.94 -1.90 -7.67
N ASN A 39 19.02 -1.55 -6.40
CA ASN A 39 20.26 -1.61 -5.63
C ASN A 39 20.79 -3.05 -5.51
N PHE A 40 19.89 -4.02 -5.23
CA PHE A 40 20.31 -5.42 -5.11
C PHE A 40 20.67 -6.05 -6.47
N LYS A 41 20.01 -5.66 -7.57
CA LYS A 41 20.42 -6.05 -8.93
C LYS A 41 21.84 -5.59 -9.24
N VAL A 42 22.15 -4.32 -8.97
CA VAL A 42 23.52 -3.77 -9.15
C VAL A 42 24.54 -4.53 -8.29
N LYS A 43 24.21 -4.81 -7.04
CA LYS A 43 25.08 -5.60 -6.15
C LYS A 43 25.38 -7.00 -6.69
N MET A 44 24.43 -7.62 -7.40
CA MET A 44 24.58 -8.91 -8.04
C MET A 44 25.21 -8.83 -9.45
N GLY A 45 25.68 -7.65 -9.87
CA GLY A 45 26.28 -7.44 -11.19
C GLY A 45 25.27 -7.37 -12.34
N GLN A 46 24.00 -7.10 -12.03
CA GLN A 46 22.93 -6.95 -13.02
C GLN A 46 22.64 -5.47 -13.27
N GLU A 47 22.02 -5.15 -14.41
CA GLU A 47 21.54 -3.80 -14.68
C GLU A 47 20.31 -3.48 -13.83
N PRO A 48 20.26 -2.29 -13.20
CA PRO A 48 19.04 -1.84 -12.54
C PRO A 48 17.97 -1.63 -13.62
N GLY A 49 16.80 -2.23 -13.46
CA GLY A 49 15.65 -1.97 -14.34
C GLY A 49 15.30 -0.47 -14.37
N LYS A 50 14.46 -0.05 -15.32
CA LYS A 50 13.96 1.33 -15.37
C LYS A 50 13.13 1.61 -14.12
N LYS A 51 13.27 2.80 -13.54
CA LYS A 51 12.61 3.21 -12.28
C LYS A 51 11.08 3.18 -12.33
N GLU A 52 10.50 3.18 -13.51
CA GLU A 52 9.05 3.28 -13.77
C GLU A 52 8.43 1.92 -14.12
N ASP A 53 9.25 0.89 -14.34
CA ASP A 53 8.75 -0.43 -14.68
C ASP A 53 8.13 -1.10 -13.46
N GLU A 54 7.06 -1.87 -13.68
CA GLU A 54 6.57 -2.80 -12.67
C GLU A 54 7.70 -3.77 -12.29
N ILE A 55 7.74 -4.14 -11.01
CA ILE A 55 8.72 -5.12 -10.52
C ILE A 55 8.51 -6.43 -11.28
N ASP A 56 9.50 -6.81 -12.08
CA ASP A 56 9.49 -8.04 -12.87
C ASP A 56 9.54 -9.30 -11.97
N ALA A 57 9.46 -10.46 -12.60
CA ALA A 57 9.50 -11.73 -11.86
C ALA A 57 10.78 -11.90 -11.05
N GLU A 58 11.92 -11.48 -11.60
CA GLU A 58 13.22 -11.52 -10.94
C GLU A 58 13.26 -10.58 -9.73
N GLY A 59 12.76 -9.35 -9.87
CA GLY A 59 12.64 -8.39 -8.77
C GLY A 59 11.73 -8.90 -7.64
N LYS A 60 10.65 -9.62 -7.97
CA LYS A 60 9.79 -10.27 -6.98
C LYS A 60 10.54 -11.38 -6.21
N MET A 61 11.39 -12.15 -6.90
CA MET A 61 12.25 -13.14 -6.27
C MET A 61 13.25 -12.48 -5.31
N ILE A 62 13.92 -11.41 -5.76
CA ILE A 62 14.85 -10.62 -4.93
C ILE A 62 14.14 -10.11 -3.67
N LEU A 63 12.96 -9.51 -3.80
CA LEU A 63 12.18 -9.05 -2.64
C LEU A 63 11.81 -10.18 -1.68
N SER A 64 11.49 -11.37 -2.21
CA SER A 64 11.20 -12.55 -1.39
C SER A 64 12.43 -13.00 -0.59
N GLU A 65 13.61 -13.03 -1.21
CA GLU A 65 14.87 -13.37 -0.53
C GLU A 65 15.22 -12.33 0.54
N ILE A 66 15.11 -11.06 0.22
CA ILE A 66 15.34 -9.95 1.15
C ILE A 66 14.45 -10.07 2.39
N ARG A 67 13.13 -10.34 2.22
CA ARG A 67 12.22 -10.54 3.36
C ARG A 67 12.63 -11.72 4.22
N ARG A 68 13.02 -12.84 3.60
CA ARG A 68 13.46 -14.03 4.30
C ARG A 68 14.73 -13.76 5.12
N ASP A 69 15.70 -13.07 4.54
CA ASP A 69 16.98 -12.79 5.20
C ASP A 69 16.80 -11.71 6.28
N PHE A 70 15.93 -10.70 6.05
CA PHE A 70 15.54 -9.74 7.06
C PHE A 70 14.90 -10.43 8.28
N ALA A 71 13.98 -11.36 8.06
CA ALA A 71 13.35 -12.11 9.14
C ALA A 71 14.39 -12.89 9.98
N LYS A 72 15.38 -13.52 9.34
CA LYS A 72 16.46 -14.23 10.04
C LYS A 72 17.37 -13.28 10.84
N ILE A 73 17.69 -12.11 10.27
CA ILE A 73 18.52 -11.10 10.95
C ILE A 73 17.82 -10.54 12.18
N THR A 74 16.50 -10.35 12.10
CA THR A 74 15.70 -9.74 13.16
C THR A 74 15.15 -10.78 14.15
N ASP A 75 15.32 -12.06 13.90
CA ASP A 75 14.88 -13.12 14.80
C ASP A 75 15.54 -12.97 16.19
N GLY A 76 14.74 -13.10 17.23
CA GLY A 76 15.17 -12.91 18.61
C GLY A 76 15.40 -11.45 19.06
N PHE A 77 15.17 -10.47 18.19
CA PHE A 77 15.23 -9.06 18.53
C PHE A 77 13.82 -8.45 18.65
N THR A 78 13.55 -7.75 19.74
CA THR A 78 12.31 -6.96 19.91
C THR A 78 12.32 -5.65 19.13
N LYS A 79 13.50 -5.15 18.80
CA LYS A 79 13.77 -3.96 17.96
C LYS A 79 14.87 -4.31 16.97
N MET A 80 15.00 -3.54 15.89
CA MET A 80 16.10 -3.71 14.95
C MET A 80 17.46 -3.82 15.66
N PRO A 81 18.32 -4.76 15.25
CA PRO A 81 19.66 -4.88 15.83
C PRO A 81 20.45 -3.58 15.61
N THR A 82 21.29 -3.23 16.56
CA THR A 82 22.24 -2.11 16.38
C THR A 82 23.37 -2.51 15.44
N VAL A 83 24.08 -1.53 14.89
CA VAL A 83 25.25 -1.75 14.01
C VAL A 83 26.22 -2.78 14.60
N ARG A 84 26.48 -2.72 15.93
CA ARG A 84 27.40 -3.64 16.62
C ARG A 84 26.88 -5.08 16.74
N LYS A 85 25.56 -5.26 16.74
CA LYS A 85 24.91 -6.57 16.86
C LYS A 85 24.49 -7.15 15.52
N PHE A 86 24.53 -6.33 14.48
CA PHE A 86 24.21 -6.77 13.13
C PHE A 86 25.20 -7.82 12.65
N LYS A 87 24.65 -8.91 12.15
CA LYS A 87 25.39 -9.93 11.40
C LYS A 87 24.71 -10.05 10.05
N GLY A 88 25.46 -9.85 8.99
CA GLY A 88 24.94 -10.01 7.62
C GLY A 88 24.41 -11.42 7.40
N GLN A 89 23.37 -11.54 6.59
CA GLN A 89 22.71 -12.79 6.26
C GLN A 89 22.28 -12.77 4.79
N GLY A 90 22.73 -13.78 4.03
CA GLY A 90 22.34 -13.94 2.63
C GLY A 90 22.64 -12.70 1.80
N VAL A 91 21.61 -12.11 1.19
CA VAL A 91 21.76 -10.92 0.33
C VAL A 91 21.98 -9.63 1.13
N ILE A 92 21.62 -9.57 2.41
CA ILE A 92 21.78 -8.40 3.29
C ILE A 92 23.11 -8.51 4.02
N SER A 93 24.18 -7.91 3.46
CA SER A 93 25.54 -7.96 4.01
C SER A 93 25.95 -6.69 4.74
N GLU A 94 25.29 -5.56 4.45
CA GLU A 94 25.59 -4.25 5.00
C GLU A 94 24.45 -3.75 5.92
N TYR A 95 24.82 -3.03 6.99
CA TYR A 95 23.82 -2.48 7.90
C TYR A 95 22.90 -1.44 7.24
N THR A 96 23.41 -0.70 6.27
CA THR A 96 22.64 0.25 5.45
C THR A 96 21.57 -0.45 4.61
N GLU A 97 21.87 -1.64 4.11
CA GLU A 97 20.89 -2.49 3.40
C GLU A 97 19.80 -2.96 4.37
N LEU A 98 20.18 -3.36 5.59
CA LEU A 98 19.19 -3.73 6.61
C LEU A 98 18.24 -2.58 6.93
N VAL A 99 18.74 -1.35 7.09
CA VAL A 99 17.91 -0.17 7.35
C VAL A 99 16.95 0.08 6.19
N LEU A 100 17.47 0.05 4.95
CA LEU A 100 16.65 0.25 3.76
C LEU A 100 15.53 -0.79 3.63
N VAL A 101 15.83 -2.04 3.94
CA VAL A 101 14.84 -3.13 3.93
C VAL A 101 13.83 -2.96 5.07
N ALA A 102 14.26 -2.52 6.25
CA ALA A 102 13.37 -2.25 7.36
C ALA A 102 12.32 -1.19 7.01
N GLU A 103 12.73 -0.08 6.40
CA GLU A 103 11.82 0.98 5.94
C GLU A 103 10.79 0.44 4.93
N TYR A 104 11.21 -0.41 4.00
CA TYR A 104 10.29 -1.04 3.05
C TYR A 104 9.25 -1.94 3.74
N ILE A 105 9.69 -2.78 4.69
CA ILE A 105 8.80 -3.67 5.44
C ILE A 105 7.82 -2.88 6.32
N GLU A 106 8.25 -1.76 6.88
CA GLU A 106 7.37 -0.85 7.62
C GLU A 106 6.30 -0.23 6.72
N LEU A 107 6.66 0.16 5.49
CA LEU A 107 5.70 0.65 4.50
C LEU A 107 4.70 -0.44 4.08
N GLU A 108 5.14 -1.69 3.88
CA GLU A 108 4.23 -2.82 3.60
C GLU A 108 3.20 -3.02 4.72
N ARG A 109 3.65 -3.03 5.98
CA ARG A 109 2.76 -3.17 7.15
C ARG A 109 1.81 -1.99 7.28
N SER A 110 2.31 -0.79 7.00
CA SER A 110 1.50 0.43 7.02
C SER A 110 0.43 0.39 5.93
N GLU A 111 0.78 0.01 4.70
CA GLU A 111 -0.17 -0.16 3.59
C GLU A 111 -1.27 -1.15 3.96
N GLU A 112 -0.93 -2.35 4.40
CA GLU A 112 -1.88 -3.38 4.83
C GLU A 112 -2.84 -2.85 5.90
N SER A 113 -2.29 -2.17 6.92
CA SER A 113 -3.07 -1.57 7.99
C SER A 113 -4.03 -0.48 7.51
N HIS A 114 -3.61 0.35 6.53
CA HIS A 114 -4.45 1.40 5.96
C HIS A 114 -5.57 0.82 5.11
N PHE A 115 -5.29 -0.14 4.24
CA PHE A 115 -6.31 -0.82 3.44
C PHE A 115 -7.30 -1.58 4.31
N LYS A 116 -6.84 -2.24 5.37
CA LYS A 116 -7.72 -2.92 6.33
C LYS A 116 -8.66 -1.96 7.06
N ARG A 117 -8.15 -0.80 7.51
CA ARG A 117 -8.97 0.23 8.16
C ARG A 117 -9.96 0.85 7.18
N MET A 118 -9.51 1.16 5.96
CA MET A 118 -10.37 1.65 4.88
C MET A 118 -11.50 0.65 4.59
N GLY A 119 -11.17 -0.65 4.48
CA GLY A 119 -12.15 -1.72 4.27
C GLY A 119 -13.25 -1.71 5.32
N LYS A 120 -12.91 -1.61 6.60
CA LYS A 120 -13.91 -1.53 7.68
C LYS A 120 -14.84 -0.34 7.54
N VAL A 121 -14.30 0.85 7.20
CA VAL A 121 -15.13 2.06 6.99
C VAL A 121 -16.08 1.87 5.80
N VAL A 122 -15.61 1.22 4.73
CA VAL A 122 -16.43 0.93 3.54
C VAL A 122 -17.51 -0.09 3.86
N GLU A 123 -17.19 -1.14 4.61
CA GLU A 123 -18.12 -2.20 5.00
C GLU A 123 -19.27 -1.69 5.88
N ASP A 124 -19.05 -0.65 6.67
CA ASP A 124 -20.08 0.02 7.47
C ASP A 124 -20.98 0.95 6.63
N HIS A 125 -20.62 1.22 5.37
CA HIS A 125 -21.40 2.11 4.53
C HIS A 125 -22.68 1.41 4.00
N PRO A 126 -23.88 2.04 4.06
CA PRO A 126 -25.14 1.40 3.65
C PRO A 126 -25.13 0.86 2.23
N LEU A 127 -24.52 1.56 1.27
CA LEU A 127 -24.42 1.12 -0.13
C LEU A 127 -23.52 -0.10 -0.32
N TRP A 128 -22.57 -0.35 0.57
CA TRP A 128 -21.78 -1.58 0.53
C TRP A 128 -22.69 -2.79 0.76
N GLY A 129 -23.42 -2.80 1.86
CA GLY A 129 -24.31 -3.89 2.22
C GLY A 129 -25.49 -4.09 1.24
N ALA A 130 -26.02 -2.99 0.68
CA ALA A 130 -27.15 -3.02 -0.22
C ALA A 130 -26.82 -3.42 -1.66
N PHE A 131 -25.60 -3.14 -2.14
CA PHE A 131 -25.29 -3.30 -3.56
C PHE A 131 -23.82 -3.64 -3.87
N LEU A 132 -22.85 -2.87 -3.37
CA LEU A 132 -21.47 -2.93 -3.88
C LEU A 132 -20.77 -4.27 -3.60
N LYS A 133 -21.07 -4.92 -2.47
CA LYS A 133 -20.48 -6.22 -2.10
C LYS A 133 -20.80 -7.34 -3.09
N ASP A 134 -21.95 -7.24 -3.78
CA ASP A 134 -22.43 -8.25 -4.71
C ASP A 134 -21.97 -7.99 -6.15
N VAL A 135 -21.30 -6.86 -6.40
CA VAL A 135 -20.75 -6.53 -7.71
C VAL A 135 -19.42 -7.26 -7.91
N LYS A 136 -19.39 -8.17 -8.89
CA LYS A 136 -18.19 -8.96 -9.20
C LYS A 136 -16.99 -8.06 -9.50
N GLY A 137 -15.91 -8.25 -8.75
CA GLY A 137 -14.67 -7.47 -8.88
C GLY A 137 -14.65 -6.18 -8.07
N CYS A 138 -15.76 -5.79 -7.42
CA CYS A 138 -15.81 -4.63 -6.54
C CYS A 138 -15.46 -5.02 -5.11
N GLY A 139 -14.16 -5.10 -4.80
CA GLY A 139 -13.71 -5.22 -3.40
C GLY A 139 -13.81 -3.91 -2.63
N ALA A 140 -13.56 -3.96 -1.31
CA ALA A 140 -13.65 -2.79 -0.43
C ALA A 140 -12.79 -1.60 -0.91
N ALA A 141 -11.63 -1.84 -1.50
CA ALA A 141 -10.77 -0.79 -2.05
C ALA A 141 -11.45 -0.05 -3.22
N MET A 142 -12.00 -0.78 -4.18
CA MET A 142 -12.74 -0.20 -5.31
C MET A 142 -14.00 0.53 -4.84
N ALA A 143 -14.75 -0.08 -3.93
CA ALA A 143 -15.94 0.54 -3.34
C ALA A 143 -15.58 1.84 -2.61
N GLY A 144 -14.46 1.88 -1.88
CA GLY A 144 -13.95 3.07 -1.21
C GLY A 144 -13.70 4.22 -2.20
N VAL A 145 -13.07 3.94 -3.34
CA VAL A 145 -12.87 4.92 -4.42
C VAL A 145 -14.22 5.41 -4.95
N ILE A 146 -15.14 4.52 -5.29
CA ILE A 146 -16.46 4.88 -5.82
C ILE A 146 -17.20 5.78 -4.83
N LEU A 147 -17.31 5.36 -3.56
CA LEU A 147 -18.04 6.08 -2.53
C LEU A 147 -17.43 7.45 -2.17
N SER A 148 -16.10 7.57 -2.30
CA SER A 148 -15.40 8.82 -1.95
C SER A 148 -15.34 9.82 -3.10
N GLU A 149 -15.17 9.37 -4.34
CA GLU A 149 -14.95 10.27 -5.49
C GLU A 149 -16.26 10.62 -6.21
N ILE A 150 -17.28 9.75 -6.18
CA ILE A 150 -18.54 9.99 -6.87
C ILE A 150 -19.55 10.66 -5.93
N ASP A 151 -19.99 11.87 -6.31
CA ASP A 151 -21.11 12.54 -5.67
C ASP A 151 -22.41 12.19 -6.40
N ILE A 152 -23.12 11.20 -5.87
CA ILE A 152 -24.35 10.71 -6.49
C ILE A 152 -25.45 11.78 -6.58
N THR A 153 -25.40 12.81 -5.74
CA THR A 153 -26.37 13.91 -5.78
C THR A 153 -26.18 14.82 -7.01
N LYS A 154 -24.95 14.86 -7.53
CA LYS A 154 -24.56 15.58 -8.74
C LYS A 154 -24.59 14.70 -9.99
N ALA A 155 -24.42 13.39 -9.83
CA ALA A 155 -24.40 12.41 -10.91
C ALA A 155 -25.80 11.80 -11.15
N ARG A 156 -26.77 12.62 -11.56
CA ARG A 156 -28.16 12.15 -11.80
C ARG A 156 -28.28 11.14 -12.94
N TYR A 157 -27.37 11.16 -13.89
CA TYR A 157 -27.37 10.29 -15.07
C TYR A 157 -26.00 9.63 -15.23
N VAL A 158 -25.97 8.46 -15.84
CA VAL A 158 -24.72 7.74 -16.13
C VAL A 158 -23.75 8.64 -16.93
N SER A 159 -24.26 9.45 -17.85
CA SER A 159 -23.46 10.43 -18.61
C SER A 159 -22.77 11.50 -17.76
N SER A 160 -23.24 11.75 -16.55
CA SER A 160 -22.59 12.70 -15.61
C SER A 160 -21.27 12.18 -15.08
N LEU A 161 -21.02 10.85 -15.17
CA LEU A 161 -19.79 10.20 -14.73
C LEU A 161 -18.65 10.30 -15.76
N TRP A 162 -18.97 10.70 -17.01
CA TRP A 162 -18.03 10.77 -18.13
C TRP A 162 -17.47 12.18 -18.39
N LYS A 163 -17.79 13.13 -17.56
CA LYS A 163 -17.28 14.51 -17.60
C LYS A 163 -16.17 14.69 -16.59
#